data_993fe0b8758360d98483a9f5c816fad7
#
_entry.id   993fe0b8758360d98483a9f5c816fad7
#
_cell.length_a   1.000
_cell.length_b   1.000
_cell.length_c   1.000
_cell.angle_alpha   90.00
_cell.angle_beta   90.00
_cell.angle_gamma   90.00
#
_symmetry.space_group_name_H-M   'P 1'
#
loop_
_entity.id
_entity.type
_entity.pdbx_description
1 polymer ?
#
loop_
_entity_poly.entity_id
_entity_poly.type
_entity_poly.pdbx_seq_one_letter_code
_entity_poly.pdbx_strand_id
1 'polypeptide(L)'
;MKVSLQQLLREADRAQYAVPAFNYSDIWELLAIVETAAQLRAPVICQSHTKITDIFSVDWLGGLGRAIMDNAIMDNAICPVINHLDHSASEQLCIQAIDSGYASVMFDGSSLALEENIRRTQQVTAYARQHGDICVEGEIGRIRGNSDEGTFAGGDYLADVDDVVRMAAESGVDSLAVGLGNAHGFYRQRPQLDFALLERINAAVDTPLVLHGGTGIPDEDIRKAIRCGINKVNVGTHLHDT
;
A
#
# COMPACT_ATOMS: atom_id res chain seq x y z
N MET A 1 13.45 13.67 -13.63
CA MET A 1 13.75 13.63 -12.18
C MET A 1 12.87 12.52 -11.60
N LYS A 2 13.46 11.51 -10.96
CA LYS A 2 12.67 10.41 -10.35
C LYS A 2 11.80 11.01 -9.23
N VAL A 3 10.50 10.86 -9.29
CA VAL A 3 9.58 11.24 -8.21
C VAL A 3 9.54 10.08 -7.22
N SER A 4 9.82 10.31 -5.94
CA SER A 4 9.67 9.27 -4.91
C SER A 4 8.20 9.04 -4.57
N LEU A 5 7.87 7.83 -4.07
CA LEU A 5 6.50 7.56 -3.63
C LEU A 5 6.06 8.50 -2.50
N GLN A 6 6.96 8.86 -1.59
CA GLN A 6 6.68 9.83 -0.54
C GLN A 6 6.22 11.18 -1.11
N GLN A 7 6.92 11.71 -2.12
CA GLN A 7 6.54 12.97 -2.77
C GLN A 7 5.19 12.86 -3.45
N LEU A 8 4.96 11.72 -4.14
CA LEU A 8 3.71 11.44 -4.83
C LEU A 8 2.51 11.37 -3.89
N LEU A 9 2.65 10.68 -2.74
CA LEU A 9 1.57 10.56 -1.76
C LEU A 9 1.27 11.89 -1.06
N ARG A 10 2.28 12.70 -0.77
CA ARG A 10 2.09 14.07 -0.24
C ARG A 10 1.42 15.00 -1.25
N GLU A 11 1.70 14.83 -2.53
CA GLU A 11 1.00 15.57 -3.58
C GLU A 11 -0.45 15.09 -3.71
N ALA A 12 -0.69 13.78 -3.64
CA ALA A 12 -2.02 13.19 -3.63
C ALA A 12 -2.89 13.75 -2.49
N ASP A 13 -2.31 13.85 -1.29
CA ASP A 13 -2.97 14.44 -0.14
C ASP A 13 -3.36 15.91 -0.38
N ARG A 14 -2.41 16.75 -0.82
CA ARG A 14 -2.65 18.18 -1.08
C ARG A 14 -3.67 18.42 -2.18
N ALA A 15 -3.67 17.57 -3.22
CA ALA A 15 -4.52 17.70 -4.39
C ALA A 15 -5.81 16.88 -4.30
N GLN A 16 -6.02 16.19 -3.18
CA GLN A 16 -7.21 15.37 -2.88
C GLN A 16 -7.49 14.29 -3.95
N TYR A 17 -6.46 13.53 -4.31
CA TYR A 17 -6.60 12.31 -5.10
C TYR A 17 -5.91 11.13 -4.39
N ALA A 18 -6.10 9.93 -4.87
CA ALA A 18 -5.36 8.76 -4.41
C ALA A 18 -4.60 8.12 -5.58
N VAL A 19 -3.39 7.62 -5.28
CA VAL A 19 -2.59 6.85 -6.23
C VAL A 19 -3.11 5.42 -6.23
N PRO A 20 -3.52 4.87 -7.39
CA PRO A 20 -3.92 3.47 -7.47
C PRO A 20 -2.70 2.55 -7.32
N ALA A 21 -2.90 1.47 -6.60
CA ALA A 21 -1.91 0.44 -6.36
C ALA A 21 -2.50 -0.93 -6.75
N PHE A 22 -1.93 -1.54 -7.78
CA PHE A 22 -2.45 -2.78 -8.36
C PHE A 22 -1.53 -3.96 -8.07
N ASN A 23 -2.09 -5.03 -7.51
CA ASN A 23 -1.38 -6.31 -7.37
C ASN A 23 -1.39 -7.04 -8.71
N TYR A 24 -0.22 -7.43 -9.18
CA TYR A 24 -0.07 -8.27 -10.37
C TYR A 24 0.35 -9.68 -10.00
N SER A 25 -0.09 -10.67 -10.78
CA SER A 25 0.24 -12.08 -10.62
C SER A 25 1.18 -12.58 -11.72
N ASP A 26 1.26 -11.87 -12.84
CA ASP A 26 2.12 -12.21 -13.95
C ASP A 26 2.64 -10.96 -14.70
N ILE A 27 3.48 -11.20 -15.69
CA ILE A 27 4.11 -10.13 -16.46
C ILE A 27 3.13 -9.41 -17.38
N TRP A 28 2.06 -10.05 -17.84
CA TRP A 28 1.10 -9.45 -18.75
C TRP A 28 0.22 -8.45 -18.01
N GLU A 29 -0.23 -8.81 -16.80
CA GLU A 29 -0.91 -7.88 -15.91
C GLU A 29 -0.02 -6.67 -15.58
N LEU A 30 1.25 -6.90 -15.24
CA LEU A 30 2.19 -5.82 -14.95
C LEU A 30 2.36 -4.88 -16.16
N LEU A 31 2.51 -5.41 -17.38
CA LEU A 31 2.61 -4.59 -18.58
C LEU A 31 1.32 -3.82 -18.86
N ALA A 32 0.15 -4.46 -18.72
CA ALA A 32 -1.15 -3.81 -18.91
C ALA A 32 -1.35 -2.64 -17.92
N ILE A 33 -0.97 -2.80 -16.66
CA ILE A 33 -1.01 -1.74 -15.65
C ILE A 33 -0.14 -0.55 -16.10
N VAL A 34 1.11 -0.81 -16.49
CA VAL A 34 2.07 0.24 -16.86
C VAL A 34 1.63 0.95 -18.14
N GLU A 35 1.22 0.21 -19.18
CA GLU A 35 0.73 0.78 -20.44
C GLU A 35 -0.52 1.65 -20.22
N THR A 36 -1.47 1.18 -19.40
CA THR A 36 -2.69 1.94 -19.08
C THR A 36 -2.34 3.23 -18.32
N ALA A 37 -1.45 3.15 -17.34
CA ALA A 37 -0.98 4.31 -16.61
C ALA A 37 -0.34 5.35 -17.55
N ALA A 38 0.50 4.90 -18.50
CA ALA A 38 1.12 5.75 -19.48
C ALA A 38 0.09 6.43 -20.42
N GLN A 39 -0.90 5.67 -20.90
CA GLN A 39 -1.98 6.20 -21.75
C GLN A 39 -2.82 7.25 -21.02
N LEU A 40 -3.13 7.01 -19.74
CA LEU A 40 -3.90 7.91 -18.90
C LEU A 40 -3.08 9.06 -18.32
N ARG A 41 -1.75 9.01 -18.45
CA ARG A 41 -0.80 9.94 -17.82
C ARG A 41 -1.04 10.03 -16.30
N ALA A 42 -1.31 8.90 -15.67
CA ALA A 42 -1.61 8.78 -14.25
C ALA A 42 -0.51 8.02 -13.53
N PRO A 43 -0.09 8.44 -12.32
CA PRO A 43 0.85 7.67 -11.52
C PRO A 43 0.24 6.33 -11.12
N VAL A 44 1.09 5.31 -10.96
CA VAL A 44 0.65 3.97 -10.57
C VAL A 44 1.68 3.27 -9.68
N ILE A 45 1.19 2.48 -8.73
CA ILE A 45 1.99 1.58 -7.92
C ILE A 45 1.71 0.15 -8.40
N CYS A 46 2.76 -0.55 -8.83
CA CYS A 46 2.70 -1.97 -9.21
C CYS A 46 3.14 -2.79 -8.00
N GLN A 47 2.25 -3.61 -7.46
CA GLN A 47 2.47 -4.34 -6.21
C GLN A 47 2.71 -5.83 -6.46
N SER A 48 3.75 -6.38 -5.84
CA SER A 48 3.95 -7.82 -5.70
C SER A 48 3.60 -8.25 -4.28
N HIS A 49 2.57 -9.08 -4.14
CA HIS A 49 2.22 -9.70 -2.87
C HIS A 49 3.21 -10.83 -2.53
N THR A 50 3.39 -11.13 -1.25
CA THR A 50 4.30 -12.19 -0.78
C THR A 50 4.04 -13.56 -1.41
N LYS A 51 2.80 -13.88 -1.81
CA LYS A 51 2.49 -15.12 -2.54
C LYS A 51 3.19 -15.23 -3.89
N ILE A 52 3.39 -14.11 -4.60
CA ILE A 52 4.13 -14.15 -5.87
C ILE A 52 5.63 -14.22 -5.62
N THR A 53 6.12 -13.67 -4.50
CA THR A 53 7.55 -13.81 -4.13
C THR A 53 7.93 -15.22 -3.70
N ASP A 54 6.96 -16.06 -3.36
CA ASP A 54 7.16 -17.50 -3.11
C ASP A 54 7.37 -18.29 -4.42
N ILE A 55 6.85 -17.77 -5.55
CA ILE A 55 6.97 -18.38 -6.88
C ILE A 55 8.18 -17.82 -7.62
N PHE A 56 8.32 -16.52 -7.66
CA PHE A 56 9.43 -15.79 -8.24
C PHE A 56 10.23 -15.13 -7.11
N SER A 57 11.54 -15.26 -7.11
CA SER A 57 12.34 -14.63 -6.08
C SER A 57 12.11 -13.11 -6.05
N VAL A 58 12.17 -12.52 -4.86
CA VAL A 58 12.05 -11.08 -4.69
C VAL A 58 13.14 -10.32 -5.48
N ASP A 59 14.31 -10.92 -5.65
CA ASP A 59 15.41 -10.38 -6.46
C ASP A 59 15.03 -10.26 -7.94
N TRP A 60 14.38 -11.29 -8.48
CA TRP A 60 13.91 -11.28 -9.87
C TRP A 60 12.81 -10.23 -10.07
N LEU A 61 11.83 -10.19 -9.18
CA LEU A 61 10.72 -9.21 -9.24
C LEU A 61 11.23 -7.77 -9.06
N GLY A 62 12.18 -7.55 -8.16
CA GLY A 62 12.82 -6.25 -7.95
C GLY A 62 13.60 -5.78 -9.18
N GLY A 63 14.35 -6.68 -9.81
CA GLY A 63 15.05 -6.39 -11.06
C GLY A 63 14.10 -6.05 -12.22
N LEU A 64 13.02 -6.81 -12.37
CA LEU A 64 11.97 -6.56 -13.37
C LEU A 64 11.28 -5.21 -13.13
N GLY A 65 10.85 -4.95 -11.90
CA GLY A 65 10.20 -3.69 -11.54
C GLY A 65 11.10 -2.48 -11.81
N ARG A 66 12.39 -2.57 -11.47
CA ARG A 66 13.37 -1.52 -11.76
C ARG A 66 13.52 -1.29 -13.27
N ALA A 67 13.65 -2.37 -14.05
CA ALA A 67 13.75 -2.26 -15.51
C ALA A 67 12.53 -1.58 -16.13
N ILE A 68 11.33 -1.88 -15.65
CA ILE A 68 10.09 -1.25 -16.11
C ILE A 68 10.03 0.22 -15.70
N MET A 69 10.38 0.56 -14.46
CA MET A 69 10.42 1.95 -14.01
C MET A 69 11.43 2.78 -14.80
N ASP A 70 12.61 2.23 -15.07
CA ASP A 70 13.66 2.93 -15.81
C ASP A 70 13.24 3.15 -17.28
N ASN A 71 12.58 2.18 -17.91
CA ASN A 71 12.04 2.30 -19.27
C ASN A 71 10.86 3.29 -19.35
N ALA A 72 9.95 3.26 -18.40
CA ALA A 72 8.84 4.23 -18.33
C ALA A 72 9.34 5.68 -18.23
N ILE A 73 10.52 5.89 -17.63
CA ILE A 73 11.18 7.20 -17.58
C ILE A 73 11.82 7.54 -18.94
N MET A 74 12.41 6.56 -19.63
CA MET A 74 13.12 6.74 -20.91
C MET A 74 12.18 7.09 -22.06
N ASP A 75 10.97 6.54 -22.09
CA ASP A 75 9.97 6.78 -23.13
C ASP A 75 9.22 8.13 -22.99
N ASN A 76 9.75 9.07 -22.18
CA ASN A 76 9.04 10.30 -21.81
C ASN A 76 7.63 10.04 -21.22
N ALA A 77 7.41 8.86 -20.65
CA ALA A 77 6.22 8.60 -19.87
C ALA A 77 6.20 9.57 -18.70
N ILE A 78 5.28 10.50 -18.74
CA ILE A 78 5.16 11.63 -17.80
C ILE A 78 4.62 11.14 -16.44
N CYS A 79 4.34 9.83 -16.31
CA CYS A 79 3.72 9.28 -15.10
C CYS A 79 4.72 8.42 -14.31
N PRO A 80 4.83 8.65 -12.99
CA PRO A 80 5.60 7.80 -12.11
C PRO A 80 5.01 6.37 -12.04
N VAL A 81 5.87 5.38 -12.23
CA VAL A 81 5.57 3.96 -11.97
C VAL A 81 6.44 3.53 -10.78
N ILE A 82 5.82 3.00 -9.75
CA ILE A 82 6.49 2.60 -8.50
C ILE A 82 6.32 1.09 -8.31
N ASN A 83 7.40 0.35 -8.10
CA ASN A 83 7.30 -1.03 -7.64
C ASN A 83 7.25 -1.10 -6.12
N HIS A 84 6.36 -1.92 -5.58
CA HIS A 84 6.07 -2.02 -4.16
C HIS A 84 5.94 -3.50 -3.72
N LEU A 85 6.58 -3.86 -2.61
CA LEU A 85 6.34 -5.14 -1.93
C LEU A 85 5.15 -4.98 -0.98
N ASP A 86 4.09 -5.74 -1.22
CA ASP A 86 2.83 -5.68 -0.49
C ASP A 86 2.74 -6.77 0.57
N HIS A 87 2.28 -6.43 1.79
CA HIS A 87 2.04 -7.32 2.94
C HIS A 87 3.18 -8.28 3.30
N SER A 88 4.33 -7.76 3.69
CA SER A 88 5.38 -8.60 4.27
C SER A 88 5.33 -8.60 5.80
N ALA A 89 5.15 -9.76 6.41
CA ALA A 89 5.30 -9.95 7.86
C ALA A 89 6.77 -10.21 8.30
N SER A 90 7.71 -10.13 7.34
CA SER A 90 9.13 -10.38 7.56
C SER A 90 9.97 -9.14 7.25
N GLU A 91 10.68 -8.63 8.25
CA GLU A 91 11.64 -7.53 8.05
C GLU A 91 12.75 -7.95 7.09
N GLN A 92 13.18 -9.22 7.16
CA GLN A 92 14.21 -9.73 6.28
C GLN A 92 13.78 -9.70 4.81
N LEU A 93 12.51 -10.02 4.51
CA LEU A 93 11.98 -9.94 3.16
C LEU A 93 11.87 -8.48 2.68
N CYS A 94 11.49 -7.55 3.57
CA CYS A 94 11.51 -6.12 3.25
C CYS A 94 12.92 -5.63 2.92
N ILE A 95 13.92 -6.03 3.72
CA ILE A 95 15.33 -5.69 3.50
C ILE A 95 15.82 -6.26 2.15
N GLN A 96 15.54 -7.54 1.87
CA GLN A 96 15.90 -8.16 0.61
C GLN A 96 15.22 -7.47 -0.58
N ALA A 97 13.96 -7.04 -0.46
CA ALA A 97 13.27 -6.29 -1.51
C ALA A 97 13.93 -4.92 -1.76
N ILE A 98 14.33 -4.21 -0.71
CA ILE A 98 15.09 -2.96 -0.83
C ILE A 98 16.39 -3.18 -1.61
N ASP A 99 17.17 -4.19 -1.23
CA ASP A 99 18.42 -4.54 -1.90
C ASP A 99 18.21 -4.94 -3.38
N SER A 100 17.08 -5.56 -3.66
CA SER A 100 16.70 -5.99 -5.02
C SER A 100 16.19 -4.85 -5.89
N GLY A 101 15.98 -3.65 -5.32
CA GLY A 101 15.62 -2.43 -6.04
C GLY A 101 14.13 -2.11 -6.05
N TYR A 102 13.38 -2.56 -5.06
CA TYR A 102 12.06 -2.02 -4.79
C TYR A 102 12.16 -0.57 -4.35
N ALA A 103 11.26 0.27 -4.86
CA ALA A 103 11.17 1.67 -4.48
C ALA A 103 10.29 1.87 -3.23
N SER A 104 9.52 0.84 -2.87
CA SER A 104 8.67 0.85 -1.69
C SER A 104 8.44 -0.57 -1.16
N VAL A 105 8.32 -0.69 0.16
CA VAL A 105 8.03 -1.95 0.84
C VAL A 105 7.01 -1.72 1.96
N MET A 106 6.18 -2.71 2.22
CA MET A 106 5.27 -2.72 3.35
C MET A 106 5.69 -3.78 4.37
N PHE A 107 5.88 -3.34 5.62
CA PHE A 107 5.96 -4.25 6.75
C PHE A 107 4.59 -4.33 7.43
N ASP A 108 3.98 -5.50 7.38
CA ASP A 108 2.68 -5.78 8.00
C ASP A 108 2.88 -6.42 9.38
N GLY A 109 2.88 -5.58 10.39
CA GLY A 109 2.92 -5.97 11.80
C GLY A 109 1.55 -5.92 12.49
N SER A 110 0.45 -5.81 11.75
CA SER A 110 -0.90 -5.60 12.30
C SER A 110 -1.40 -6.73 13.21
N SER A 111 -0.83 -7.92 13.09
CA SER A 111 -1.11 -9.06 13.98
C SER A 111 -0.34 -9.04 15.30
N LEU A 112 0.63 -8.15 15.46
CA LEU A 112 1.48 -8.01 16.63
C LEU A 112 0.88 -7.02 17.63
N ALA A 113 1.41 -7.04 18.87
CA ALA A 113 1.17 -5.93 19.79
C ALA A 113 1.78 -4.63 19.23
N LEU A 114 1.17 -3.48 19.52
CA LEU A 114 1.56 -2.19 18.96
C LEU A 114 3.06 -1.89 19.14
N GLU A 115 3.61 -2.10 20.33
CA GLU A 115 5.01 -1.86 20.64
C GLU A 115 5.94 -2.70 19.77
N GLU A 116 5.57 -3.94 19.52
CA GLU A 116 6.34 -4.85 18.68
C GLU A 116 6.19 -4.51 17.19
N ASN A 117 4.99 -4.12 16.74
CA ASN A 117 4.78 -3.60 15.40
C ASN A 117 5.67 -2.37 15.15
N ILE A 118 5.61 -1.38 16.04
CA ILE A 118 6.46 -0.17 15.96
C ILE A 118 7.93 -0.54 15.91
N ARG A 119 8.40 -1.36 16.85
CA ARG A 119 9.81 -1.74 16.93
C ARG A 119 10.33 -2.43 15.67
N ARG A 120 9.55 -3.36 15.13
CA ARG A 120 9.93 -4.10 13.91
C ARG A 120 9.85 -3.20 12.67
N THR A 121 8.83 -2.35 12.58
CA THR A 121 8.73 -1.35 11.51
C THR A 121 9.92 -0.39 11.53
N GLN A 122 10.36 0.05 12.71
CA GLN A 122 11.58 0.89 12.86
C GLN A 122 12.83 0.25 12.27
N GLN A 123 12.97 -1.08 12.35
CA GLN A 123 14.11 -1.77 11.73
C GLN A 123 14.10 -1.65 10.21
N VAL A 124 12.92 -1.80 9.60
CA VAL A 124 12.75 -1.65 8.15
C VAL A 124 12.94 -0.20 7.71
N THR A 125 12.35 0.75 8.43
CA THR A 125 12.50 2.19 8.10
C THR A 125 13.94 2.66 8.27
N ALA A 126 14.62 2.22 9.33
CA ALA A 126 16.04 2.55 9.53
C ALA A 126 16.93 2.00 8.41
N TYR A 127 16.64 0.79 7.92
CA TYR A 127 17.35 0.22 6.79
C TYR A 127 17.05 0.98 5.49
N ALA A 128 15.79 1.26 5.21
CA ALA A 128 15.36 1.99 4.02
C ALA A 128 16.05 3.36 3.90
N ARG A 129 16.16 4.10 5.02
CA ARG A 129 16.81 5.43 5.05
C ARG A 129 18.31 5.41 4.70
N GLN A 130 18.98 4.27 4.84
CA GLN A 130 20.39 4.10 4.43
C GLN A 130 20.53 3.82 2.93
N HIS A 131 19.43 3.43 2.24
CA HIS A 131 19.45 2.99 0.84
C HIS A 131 18.76 3.98 -0.11
N GLY A 132 18.46 5.20 0.34
CA GLY A 132 17.91 6.28 -0.47
C GLY A 132 16.44 6.58 -0.20
N ASP A 133 15.72 7.03 -1.23
CA ASP A 133 14.32 7.46 -1.13
C ASP A 133 13.36 6.25 -1.20
N ILE A 134 13.59 5.23 -0.37
CA ILE A 134 12.72 4.06 -0.28
C ILE A 134 11.56 4.37 0.67
N CYS A 135 10.34 4.20 0.18
CA CYS A 135 9.12 4.41 0.97
C CYS A 135 8.79 3.15 1.78
N VAL A 136 8.51 3.33 3.06
CA VAL A 136 8.05 2.25 3.93
C VAL A 136 6.62 2.48 4.36
N GLU A 137 5.76 1.50 4.07
CA GLU A 137 4.38 1.44 4.52
C GLU A 137 4.27 0.54 5.75
N GLY A 138 3.47 0.96 6.73
CA GLY A 138 3.08 0.15 7.87
C GLY A 138 1.59 -0.15 7.87
N GLU A 139 1.13 -0.98 8.80
CA GLU A 139 -0.30 -1.25 9.00
C GLU A 139 -0.69 -1.17 10.47
N ILE A 140 -1.85 -0.57 10.72
CA ILE A 140 -2.48 -0.51 12.04
C ILE A 140 -3.98 -0.80 11.97
N GLY A 141 -4.51 -1.59 12.91
CA GLY A 141 -5.78 -2.25 12.75
C GLY A 141 -5.66 -3.43 11.78
N ARG A 142 -6.49 -4.43 11.91
CA ARG A 142 -6.43 -5.61 11.04
C ARG A 142 -7.28 -5.42 9.79
N ILE A 143 -6.70 -5.67 8.64
CA ILE A 143 -7.45 -5.78 7.39
C ILE A 143 -7.76 -7.25 7.15
N ARG A 144 -9.04 -7.60 7.04
CA ARG A 144 -9.46 -9.01 6.89
C ARG A 144 -8.92 -9.62 5.61
N GLY A 145 -8.41 -10.86 5.70
CA GLY A 145 -8.08 -11.68 4.54
C GLY A 145 -9.27 -12.53 4.06
N ASN A 146 -9.15 -13.12 2.87
CA ASN A 146 -10.16 -14.04 2.29
C ASN A 146 -10.43 -15.29 3.15
N SER A 147 -9.54 -15.62 4.09
CA SER A 147 -9.65 -16.77 4.98
C SER A 147 -10.51 -16.53 6.23
N ASP A 148 -10.84 -15.26 6.52
CA ASP A 148 -11.64 -14.91 7.69
C ASP A 148 -13.15 -15.05 7.42
N GLU A 149 -13.56 -16.24 6.93
CA GLU A 149 -14.94 -16.61 6.65
C GLU A 149 -15.73 -16.83 7.94
N GLY A 150 -15.96 -15.81 8.73
CA GLY A 150 -16.76 -15.97 9.94
C GLY A 150 -17.17 -14.64 10.55
N THR A 151 -18.46 -14.40 10.55
CA THR A 151 -19.23 -13.44 11.37
C THR A 151 -18.49 -12.18 11.83
N PHE A 152 -18.89 -11.04 11.26
CA PHE A 152 -18.52 -9.70 11.70
C PHE A 152 -18.90 -9.47 13.18
N ALA A 153 -17.97 -9.66 14.08
CA ALA A 153 -17.99 -9.03 15.40
C ALA A 153 -17.07 -7.81 15.30
N GLY A 154 -17.65 -6.64 15.14
CA GLY A 154 -16.95 -5.43 14.77
C GLY A 154 -16.23 -4.77 15.92
N GLY A 155 -15.03 -5.14 16.27
CA GLY A 155 -14.21 -4.48 17.28
C GLY A 155 -12.73 -4.55 16.97
N ASP A 156 -12.27 -5.74 16.57
CA ASP A 156 -10.83 -6.03 16.47
C ASP A 156 -10.17 -5.60 15.15
N TYR A 157 -10.94 -5.03 14.21
CA TYR A 157 -10.49 -4.70 12.85
C TYR A 157 -10.43 -3.20 12.57
N LEU A 158 -11.00 -2.39 13.44
CA LEU A 158 -10.89 -0.93 13.33
C LEU A 158 -9.59 -0.47 13.98
N ALA A 159 -8.93 0.49 13.34
CA ALA A 159 -7.76 1.13 13.91
C ALA A 159 -8.17 2.00 15.12
N ASP A 160 -7.38 1.96 16.18
CA ASP A 160 -7.50 2.93 17.27
C ASP A 160 -6.72 4.20 16.92
N VAL A 161 -7.30 5.38 17.16
CA VAL A 161 -6.69 6.65 16.76
C VAL A 161 -5.38 6.91 17.52
N ASP A 162 -5.32 6.59 18.82
CA ASP A 162 -4.11 6.83 19.62
C ASP A 162 -2.99 5.88 19.19
N ASP A 163 -3.32 4.64 18.81
CA ASP A 163 -2.38 3.67 18.27
C ASP A 163 -1.86 4.12 16.89
N VAL A 164 -2.72 4.70 16.04
CA VAL A 164 -2.32 5.28 14.75
C VAL A 164 -1.35 6.43 14.95
N VAL A 165 -1.64 7.35 15.89
CA VAL A 165 -0.75 8.48 16.21
C VAL A 165 0.61 7.99 16.68
N ARG A 166 0.64 6.99 17.56
CA ARG A 166 1.89 6.39 18.04
C ARG A 166 2.66 5.71 16.90
N MET A 167 1.98 4.90 16.09
CA MET A 167 2.60 4.23 14.96
C MET A 167 3.22 5.23 13.97
N ALA A 168 2.48 6.28 13.60
CA ALA A 168 2.96 7.32 12.70
C ALA A 168 4.17 8.08 13.27
N ALA A 169 4.13 8.43 14.56
CA ALA A 169 5.19 9.22 15.20
C ALA A 169 6.46 8.42 15.52
N GLU A 170 6.31 7.16 15.94
CA GLU A 170 7.40 6.37 16.48
C GLU A 170 8.05 5.45 15.44
N SER A 171 7.31 4.90 14.46
CA SER A 171 7.84 3.90 13.53
C SER A 171 8.70 4.45 12.38
N GLY A 172 8.50 5.73 12.03
CA GLY A 172 9.17 6.38 10.91
C GLY A 172 8.63 5.99 9.52
N VAL A 173 7.42 5.44 9.43
CA VAL A 173 6.77 5.10 8.16
C VAL A 173 6.47 6.32 7.30
N ASP A 174 6.39 6.10 6.00
CA ASP A 174 6.07 7.12 5.00
C ASP A 174 4.60 7.11 4.58
N SER A 175 3.93 6.00 4.81
CA SER A 175 2.49 5.82 4.63
C SER A 175 1.96 4.77 5.60
N LEU A 176 0.67 4.83 5.90
CA LEU A 176 0.06 3.96 6.89
C LEU A 176 -1.27 3.40 6.42
N ALA A 177 -1.34 2.08 6.26
CA ALA A 177 -2.58 1.36 6.03
C ALA A 177 -3.37 1.28 7.32
N VAL A 178 -4.66 1.63 7.25
CA VAL A 178 -5.53 1.70 8.43
C VAL A 178 -6.76 0.82 8.29
N GLY A 179 -7.07 0.07 9.34
CA GLY A 179 -8.29 -0.73 9.43
C GLY A 179 -9.51 0.17 9.61
N LEU A 180 -10.39 0.18 8.60
CA LEU A 180 -11.62 0.99 8.55
C LEU A 180 -12.88 0.13 8.37
N GLY A 181 -12.79 -1.19 8.61
CA GLY A 181 -13.83 -2.15 8.27
C GLY A 181 -13.71 -2.72 6.84
N ASN A 182 -12.64 -2.40 6.15
CA ASN A 182 -12.26 -2.96 4.86
C ASN A 182 -11.73 -4.39 4.99
N ALA A 183 -11.74 -5.12 3.87
CA ALA A 183 -11.23 -6.49 3.79
C ALA A 183 -10.62 -6.78 2.41
N HIS A 184 -9.73 -7.78 2.34
CA HIS A 184 -9.20 -8.27 1.09
C HIS A 184 -10.17 -9.26 0.43
N GLY A 185 -10.14 -9.31 -0.92
CA GLY A 185 -11.00 -10.20 -1.69
C GLY A 185 -12.34 -9.60 -2.08
N PHE A 186 -13.26 -10.47 -2.54
CA PHE A 186 -14.61 -10.03 -2.87
C PHE A 186 -15.49 -9.93 -1.63
N TYR A 187 -16.15 -8.80 -1.48
CA TYR A 187 -17.14 -8.62 -0.42
C TYR A 187 -18.42 -9.40 -0.75
N ARG A 188 -18.91 -10.19 0.21
CA ARG A 188 -20.24 -10.87 0.10
C ARG A 188 -21.41 -9.91 0.25
N GLN A 189 -21.18 -8.78 0.93
CA GLN A 189 -22.13 -7.69 1.14
C GLN A 189 -21.40 -6.36 0.89
N ARG A 190 -22.15 -5.29 0.66
CA ARG A 190 -21.55 -3.96 0.51
C ARG A 190 -20.67 -3.65 1.73
N PRO A 191 -19.37 -3.36 1.53
CA PRO A 191 -18.50 -2.98 2.62
C PRO A 191 -18.98 -1.70 3.28
N GLN A 192 -18.80 -1.60 4.59
CA GLN A 192 -19.16 -0.43 5.36
C GLN A 192 -17.89 0.16 5.96
N LEU A 193 -17.32 1.14 5.27
CA LEU A 193 -16.15 1.86 5.77
C LEU A 193 -16.59 2.86 6.85
N ASP A 194 -15.84 2.91 7.95
CA ASP A 194 -16.02 3.91 8.99
C ASP A 194 -15.34 5.23 8.59
N PHE A 195 -16.08 6.06 7.86
CA PHE A 195 -15.60 7.38 7.41
C PHE A 195 -15.39 8.35 8.58
N ALA A 196 -16.17 8.23 9.66
CA ALA A 196 -15.99 9.09 10.83
C ALA A 196 -14.66 8.78 11.55
N LEU A 197 -14.30 7.49 11.64
CA LEU A 197 -13.01 7.07 12.12
C LEU A 197 -11.89 7.59 11.21
N LEU A 198 -12.04 7.46 9.88
CA LEU A 198 -11.07 7.94 8.91
C LEU A 198 -10.81 9.44 9.04
N GLU A 199 -11.86 10.26 9.16
CA GLU A 199 -11.73 11.71 9.36
C GLU A 199 -10.99 12.05 10.66
N ARG A 200 -11.23 11.30 11.75
CA ARG A 200 -10.51 11.47 13.02
C ARG A 200 -9.04 11.09 12.89
N ILE A 201 -8.72 9.99 12.20
CA ILE A 201 -7.35 9.56 11.94
C ILE A 201 -6.63 10.61 11.11
N ASN A 202 -7.22 11.03 9.98
CA ASN A 202 -6.62 12.02 9.09
C ASN A 202 -6.37 13.37 9.77
N ALA A 203 -7.22 13.76 10.71
CA ALA A 203 -7.01 14.97 11.51
C ALA A 203 -5.91 14.85 12.57
N ALA A 204 -5.51 13.62 12.92
CA ALA A 204 -4.56 13.35 13.98
C ALA A 204 -3.11 13.09 13.48
N VAL A 205 -2.92 12.77 12.19
CA VAL A 205 -1.61 12.46 11.62
C VAL A 205 -1.39 13.14 10.27
N ASP A 206 -0.14 13.54 10.00
CA ASP A 206 0.28 14.08 8.70
C ASP A 206 0.79 12.97 7.75
N THR A 207 0.81 11.72 8.21
CA THR A 207 1.28 10.56 7.45
C THR A 207 0.22 10.17 6.42
N PRO A 208 0.55 10.06 5.12
CA PRO A 208 -0.37 9.61 4.08
C PRO A 208 -1.06 8.30 4.43
N LEU A 209 -2.38 8.25 4.24
CA LEU A 209 -3.21 7.10 4.59
C LEU A 209 -3.49 6.20 3.40
N VAL A 210 -3.54 4.90 3.65
CA VAL A 210 -3.73 3.87 2.63
C VAL A 210 -4.99 3.06 2.91
N LEU A 211 -5.80 2.86 1.88
CA LEU A 211 -6.97 1.98 1.90
C LEU A 211 -6.64 0.68 1.17
N HIS A 212 -6.57 -0.43 1.92
CA HIS A 212 -6.48 -1.78 1.37
C HIS A 212 -7.84 -2.36 1.03
N GLY A 213 -7.87 -3.43 0.22
CA GLY A 213 -9.11 -4.13 -0.11
C GLY A 213 -10.07 -3.30 -0.94
N GLY A 214 -9.57 -2.46 -1.85
CA GLY A 214 -10.39 -1.59 -2.70
C GLY A 214 -11.29 -2.33 -3.69
N THR A 215 -10.98 -3.62 -4.01
CA THR A 215 -11.81 -4.44 -4.88
C THR A 215 -13.23 -4.58 -4.31
N GLY A 216 -14.25 -4.18 -5.07
CA GLY A 216 -15.65 -4.30 -4.67
C GLY A 216 -16.18 -3.21 -3.74
N ILE A 217 -15.34 -2.25 -3.35
CA ILE A 217 -15.83 -1.01 -2.73
C ILE A 217 -16.46 -0.15 -3.83
N PRO A 218 -17.70 0.36 -3.65
CA PRO A 218 -18.33 1.22 -4.63
C PRO A 218 -17.52 2.49 -4.91
N ASP A 219 -17.50 2.94 -6.17
CA ASP A 219 -16.77 4.15 -6.59
C ASP A 219 -17.09 5.38 -5.74
N GLU A 220 -18.34 5.53 -5.32
CA GLU A 220 -18.78 6.63 -4.47
C GLU A 220 -18.11 6.60 -3.09
N ASP A 221 -17.92 5.38 -2.53
CA ASP A 221 -17.28 5.17 -1.24
C ASP A 221 -15.76 5.37 -1.35
N ILE A 222 -15.13 4.94 -2.46
CA ILE A 222 -13.72 5.26 -2.76
C ILE A 222 -13.52 6.77 -2.86
N ARG A 223 -14.36 7.47 -3.65
CA ARG A 223 -14.27 8.94 -3.76
C ARG A 223 -14.50 9.63 -2.41
N LYS A 224 -15.37 9.08 -1.57
CA LYS A 224 -15.59 9.61 -0.22
C LYS A 224 -14.37 9.36 0.66
N ALA A 225 -13.77 8.16 0.64
CA ALA A 225 -12.56 7.86 1.38
C ALA A 225 -11.40 8.80 1.00
N ILE A 226 -11.23 9.09 -0.29
CA ILE A 226 -10.23 10.06 -0.78
C ILE A 226 -10.48 11.45 -0.17
N ARG A 227 -11.71 11.94 -0.18
CA ARG A 227 -12.05 13.24 0.44
C ARG A 227 -11.84 13.24 1.96
N CYS A 228 -11.91 12.08 2.61
CA CYS A 228 -11.63 11.92 4.04
C CYS A 228 -10.16 11.67 4.36
N GLY A 229 -9.25 11.68 3.35
CA GLY A 229 -7.80 11.66 3.56
C GLY A 229 -7.06 10.41 3.06
N ILE A 230 -7.69 9.51 2.29
CA ILE A 230 -6.98 8.39 1.66
C ILE A 230 -6.16 8.89 0.46
N ASN A 231 -4.88 8.49 0.41
CA ASN A 231 -3.90 8.91 -0.59
C ASN A 231 -3.39 7.77 -1.48
N LYS A 232 -3.62 6.51 -1.09
CA LYS A 232 -3.32 5.30 -1.87
C LYS A 232 -4.47 4.32 -1.72
N VAL A 233 -4.83 3.63 -2.81
CA VAL A 233 -5.87 2.59 -2.79
C VAL A 233 -5.34 1.31 -3.43
N ASN A 234 -5.35 0.21 -2.68
CA ASN A 234 -4.94 -1.10 -3.16
C ASN A 234 -6.10 -1.84 -3.84
N VAL A 235 -5.86 -2.30 -5.06
CA VAL A 235 -6.79 -3.11 -5.85
C VAL A 235 -6.04 -4.35 -6.36
N GLY A 236 -6.50 -5.54 -6.02
CA GLY A 236 -5.85 -6.78 -6.43
C GLY A 236 -6.83 -7.77 -7.05
N THR A 237 -7.76 -8.28 -6.27
CA THR A 237 -8.62 -9.42 -6.60
C THR A 237 -9.39 -9.26 -7.93
N HIS A 238 -9.76 -8.05 -8.32
CA HIS A 238 -10.50 -7.81 -9.56
C HIS A 238 -9.66 -8.04 -10.82
N LEU A 239 -8.34 -7.87 -10.74
CA LEU A 239 -7.43 -8.12 -11.87
C LEU A 239 -7.22 -9.62 -12.12
N HIS A 240 -7.32 -10.46 -11.08
CA HIS A 240 -7.08 -11.89 -11.19
C HIS A 240 -8.28 -12.68 -11.70
N ASP A 241 -9.46 -12.08 -11.78
CA ASP A 241 -10.72 -12.73 -12.19
C ASP A 241 -11.18 -12.31 -13.60
N THR A 242 -10.35 -11.55 -14.35
CA THR A 242 -10.60 -11.16 -15.75
C THR A 242 -9.72 -11.92 -16.70
#